data_2c71abd49fddbc8fec073372aadd9184
#
_entry.id   2c71abd49fddbc8fec073372aadd9184
#
_cell.length_a   1.000
_cell.length_b   1.000
_cell.length_c   1.000
_cell.angle_alpha   90.00
_cell.angle_beta   90.00
_cell.angle_gamma   90.00
#
_symmetry.space_group_name_H-M   'P 1'
#
loop_
_entity.id
_entity.type
_entity.pdbx_description
1 polymer ?
#
loop_
_entity_poly.entity_id
_entity_poly.type
_entity_poly.pdbx_seq_one_letter_code
_entity_poly.pdbx_strand_id
1 'polypeptide(L)'
;MNALAATSRNFRQAARLLGLDSKLEKSLLIPFREIKVECTIPKDDGTLASFVGFRVQHDNARGPMKGGIRYHPEVDPDEVNALAQLMTWKTAVAAVPYGGAKGGIGCSPGDLSRSELERLTRVFTQKIHDLIGTHTDIPAPDMGTNSQTMACIFDEYSKFHGHSPAVVTXGKPLNLGGSLGRDSXSGRGVMYATEASPAEXGKSISGSTLGIRGFRECGSIGLPKSIPENGVSGISLGGRLWPNQNTXGLXVLGCITHKRPGLLHTFHRPFY
;
A
#
# COMPACT_ATOMS: atom_id res chain seq x y z
N MET A 1 -3.58 -8.57 19.55
CA MET A 1 -2.44 -7.72 19.93
C MET A 1 -2.51 -6.46 19.06
N ASN A 2 -2.48 -5.30 19.68
CA ASN A 2 -2.54 -4.00 18.99
C ASN A 2 -1.31 -3.83 18.10
N ALA A 3 -1.50 -3.37 16.85
CA ALA A 3 -0.43 -3.22 15.86
C ALA A 3 0.66 -2.27 16.32
N LEU A 4 0.28 -1.18 16.96
CA LEU A 4 1.24 -0.18 17.47
C LEU A 4 2.10 -0.78 18.58
N ALA A 5 1.51 -1.52 19.49
CA ALA A 5 2.25 -2.19 20.58
C ALA A 5 3.25 -3.20 20.01
N ALA A 6 2.85 -3.97 18.98
CA ALA A 6 3.74 -4.95 18.35
C ALA A 6 4.91 -4.27 17.64
N THR A 7 4.64 -3.22 16.88
CA THR A 7 5.67 -2.46 16.16
C THR A 7 6.66 -1.82 17.14
N SER A 8 6.15 -1.19 18.20
CA SER A 8 6.98 -0.57 19.22
C SER A 8 7.86 -1.59 19.97
N ARG A 9 7.31 -2.77 20.28
CA ARG A 9 8.07 -3.85 20.91
C ARG A 9 9.23 -4.29 20.01
N ASN A 10 8.95 -4.50 18.72
CA ASN A 10 9.98 -4.92 17.75
C ASN A 10 11.07 -3.86 17.62
N PHE A 11 10.68 -2.60 17.58
CA PHE A 11 11.64 -1.49 17.53
C PHE A 11 12.51 -1.46 18.80
N ARG A 12 11.90 -1.59 19.98
CA ARG A 12 12.67 -1.58 21.23
C ARG A 12 13.66 -2.74 21.32
N GLN A 13 13.30 -3.90 20.76
CA GLN A 13 14.23 -5.03 20.69
C GLN A 13 15.43 -4.69 19.80
N ALA A 14 15.18 -4.10 18.62
CA ALA A 14 16.24 -3.66 17.72
C ALA A 14 17.11 -2.56 18.36
N ALA A 15 16.49 -1.61 19.06
CA ALA A 15 17.17 -0.52 19.76
C ALA A 15 18.15 -1.07 20.80
N ARG A 16 17.74 -2.08 21.56
CA ARG A 16 18.60 -2.73 22.55
C ARG A 16 19.80 -3.42 21.89
N LEU A 17 19.55 -4.12 20.77
CA LEU A 17 20.65 -4.79 20.03
C LEU A 17 21.65 -3.78 19.48
N LEU A 18 21.18 -2.59 19.11
CA LEU A 18 22.03 -1.50 18.60
C LEU A 18 22.66 -0.67 19.71
N GLY A 19 22.30 -0.89 20.96
CA GLY A 19 22.79 -0.09 22.09
C GLY A 19 22.34 1.36 22.04
N LEU A 20 21.14 1.64 21.56
CA LEU A 20 20.66 3.02 21.47
C LEU A 20 20.44 3.63 22.85
N ASP A 21 20.78 4.90 22.98
CA ASP A 21 20.46 5.68 24.17
C ASP A 21 18.95 5.75 24.38
N SER A 22 18.51 5.69 25.64
CA SER A 22 17.10 5.66 26.00
C SER A 22 16.33 6.92 25.57
N LYS A 23 16.98 8.07 25.54
CA LYS A 23 16.36 9.32 25.07
C LYS A 23 16.10 9.25 23.56
N LEU A 24 17.09 8.75 22.81
CA LEU A 24 16.97 8.55 21.38
C LEU A 24 15.90 7.51 21.07
N GLU A 25 15.87 6.39 21.81
CA GLU A 25 14.84 5.36 21.65
C GLU A 25 13.43 5.95 21.80
N LYS A 26 13.22 6.74 22.86
CA LYS A 26 11.92 7.40 23.10
C LYS A 26 11.56 8.36 21.97
N SER A 27 12.53 9.18 21.54
CA SER A 27 12.33 10.15 20.47
C SER A 27 11.89 9.47 19.18
N LEU A 28 12.51 8.35 18.83
CA LEU A 28 12.22 7.62 17.59
C LEU A 28 10.85 6.92 17.60
N LEU A 29 10.21 6.80 18.77
CA LEU A 29 8.87 6.22 18.88
C LEU A 29 7.76 7.26 18.81
N ILE A 30 8.08 8.55 18.98
CA ILE A 30 7.09 9.62 18.97
C ILE A 30 6.97 10.15 17.55
N PRO A 31 5.78 10.10 16.93
CA PRO A 31 5.65 10.67 15.59
C PRO A 31 5.85 12.19 15.60
N PHE A 32 6.39 12.70 14.50
CA PHE A 32 6.56 14.12 14.27
C PHE A 32 5.22 14.86 14.40
N ARG A 33 4.15 14.24 13.84
CA ARG A 33 2.81 14.87 13.89
C ARG A 33 1.73 13.83 13.57
N GLU A 34 0.62 13.91 14.27
CA GLU A 34 -0.58 13.11 14.01
C GLU A 34 -1.75 14.03 13.72
N ILE A 35 -2.53 13.69 12.71
CA ILE A 35 -3.67 14.49 12.28
C ILE A 35 -4.89 13.59 12.15
N LYS A 36 -5.99 14.04 12.72
CA LYS A 36 -7.31 13.41 12.59
C LYS A 36 -8.25 14.43 11.98
N VAL A 37 -8.95 14.04 10.92
CA VAL A 37 -9.84 14.96 10.20
C VAL A 37 -11.18 14.31 9.95
N GLU A 38 -12.21 15.15 9.94
CA GLU A 38 -13.57 14.76 9.56
C GLU A 38 -13.69 14.85 8.04
N CYS A 39 -14.31 13.82 7.41
CA CYS A 39 -14.54 13.76 5.98
C CYS A 39 -16.02 13.44 5.74
N THR A 40 -16.84 14.46 5.57
CA THR A 40 -18.26 14.30 5.28
C THR A 40 -18.50 14.54 3.79
N ILE A 41 -19.20 13.62 3.15
CA ILE A 41 -19.50 13.69 1.73
C ILE A 41 -21.00 13.47 1.49
N PRO A 42 -21.57 14.11 0.45
CA PRO A 42 -22.88 13.69 -0.03
C PRO A 42 -22.76 12.34 -0.76
N LYS A 43 -23.66 11.45 -0.47
CA LYS A 43 -23.78 10.17 -1.17
C LYS A 43 -24.60 10.34 -2.46
N ASP A 44 -24.55 9.33 -3.31
CA ASP A 44 -25.29 9.36 -4.60
C ASP A 44 -26.81 9.37 -4.38
N ASP A 45 -27.27 8.88 -3.22
CA ASP A 45 -28.71 8.89 -2.86
C ASP A 45 -29.15 10.22 -2.20
N GLY A 46 -28.26 11.18 -2.09
CA GLY A 46 -28.55 12.50 -1.52
C GLY A 46 -28.36 12.60 0.00
N THR A 47 -28.08 11.48 0.67
CA THR A 47 -27.79 11.54 2.11
C THR A 47 -26.34 11.96 2.35
N LEU A 48 -26.02 12.29 3.61
CA LEU A 48 -24.63 12.60 4.01
C LEU A 48 -24.04 11.42 4.74
N ALA A 49 -22.76 11.16 4.47
CA ALA A 49 -21.97 10.16 5.19
C ALA A 49 -20.70 10.82 5.73
N SER A 50 -20.38 10.54 6.99
CA SER A 50 -19.21 11.10 7.64
C SER A 50 -18.20 9.99 7.95
N PHE A 51 -16.96 10.25 7.63
CA PHE A 51 -15.83 9.34 7.84
C PHE A 51 -14.75 10.05 8.61
N VAL A 52 -13.86 9.28 9.23
CA VAL A 52 -12.70 9.82 9.93
C VAL A 52 -11.46 9.48 9.13
N GLY A 53 -10.69 10.51 8.80
CA GLY A 53 -9.40 10.35 8.12
C GLY A 53 -8.25 10.63 9.08
N PHE A 54 -7.13 9.97 8.84
CA PHE A 54 -5.92 10.11 9.63
C PHE A 54 -4.71 10.31 8.72
N ARG A 55 -3.74 11.12 9.17
CA ARG A 55 -2.40 11.17 8.58
C ARG A 55 -1.41 11.24 9.72
N VAL A 56 -0.53 10.26 9.82
CA VAL A 56 0.56 10.23 10.79
C VAL A 56 1.86 10.47 10.01
N GLN A 57 2.55 11.54 10.37
CA GLN A 57 3.86 11.90 9.86
C GLN A 57 4.86 11.49 10.94
N HIS A 58 5.57 10.37 10.72
CA HIS A 58 6.36 9.77 11.79
C HIS A 58 7.74 10.41 11.91
N ASP A 59 8.50 10.46 10.83
CA ASP A 59 9.88 10.93 10.91
C ASP A 59 10.34 11.50 9.57
N ASN A 60 11.03 12.64 9.61
CA ASN A 60 11.57 13.30 8.42
C ASN A 60 13.08 13.53 8.47
N ALA A 61 13.78 12.86 9.38
CA ALA A 61 15.23 13.07 9.54
C ALA A 61 16.04 12.71 8.29
N ARG A 62 15.54 11.76 7.48
CA ARG A 62 16.21 11.30 6.26
C ARG A 62 15.68 11.94 4.99
N GLY A 63 14.67 12.80 5.08
CA GLY A 63 14.07 13.44 3.92
C GLY A 63 12.55 13.53 4.01
N PRO A 64 11.87 13.93 2.94
CA PRO A 64 10.41 14.05 2.97
C PRO A 64 9.75 12.75 3.42
N MET A 65 8.73 12.88 4.23
CA MET A 65 7.99 11.72 4.70
C MET A 65 7.24 11.06 3.54
N LYS A 66 7.07 9.74 3.61
CA LYS A 66 6.49 8.97 2.50
C LYS A 66 5.62 7.86 3.06
N GLY A 67 4.40 7.73 2.55
CA GLY A 67 3.55 6.62 2.94
C GLY A 67 2.21 6.57 2.23
N GLY A 68 1.64 5.39 2.17
CA GLY A 68 0.36 5.15 1.50
C GLY A 68 -0.84 5.68 2.25
N ILE A 69 -1.96 5.79 1.55
CA ILE A 69 -3.27 6.11 2.12
C ILE A 69 -4.13 4.86 2.00
N ARG A 70 -4.62 4.36 3.13
CA ARG A 70 -5.40 3.12 3.21
C ARG A 70 -6.88 3.42 3.39
N TYR A 71 -7.74 2.80 2.59
CA TYR A 71 -9.19 2.83 2.79
C TYR A 71 -9.61 1.45 3.27
N HIS A 72 -10.00 1.34 4.54
CA HIS A 72 -10.37 0.05 5.14
C HIS A 72 -11.18 0.32 6.41
N PRO A 73 -12.21 -0.49 6.70
CA PRO A 73 -13.04 -0.24 7.89
C PRO A 73 -12.29 -0.34 9.22
N GLU A 74 -11.18 -1.08 9.26
CA GLU A 74 -10.38 -1.23 10.49
C GLU A 74 -9.33 -0.12 10.69
N VAL A 75 -9.27 0.88 9.79
CA VAL A 75 -8.31 1.98 9.93
C VAL A 75 -8.61 2.76 11.22
N ASP A 76 -7.63 2.80 12.11
CA ASP A 76 -7.70 3.54 13.38
C ASP A 76 -6.35 4.23 13.64
N PRO A 77 -6.27 5.12 14.64
CA PRO A 77 -5.02 5.86 14.91
C PRO A 77 -3.83 4.96 15.20
N ASP A 78 -4.02 3.88 15.95
CA ASP A 78 -2.92 2.98 16.32
C ASP A 78 -2.38 2.22 15.10
N GLU A 79 -3.27 1.76 14.21
CA GLU A 79 -2.85 1.10 12.98
C GLU A 79 -2.06 2.07 12.08
N VAL A 80 -2.58 3.29 11.90
CA VAL A 80 -1.92 4.27 11.04
C VAL A 80 -0.55 4.66 11.62
N ASN A 81 -0.46 4.84 12.94
CA ASN A 81 0.80 5.14 13.62
C ASN A 81 1.81 4.00 13.44
N ALA A 82 1.38 2.75 13.66
CA ALA A 82 2.26 1.58 13.48
C ALA A 82 2.81 1.53 12.06
N LEU A 83 1.94 1.74 11.07
CA LEU A 83 2.33 1.69 9.66
C LEU A 83 3.24 2.86 9.27
N ALA A 84 3.05 4.04 9.87
CA ALA A 84 3.93 5.20 9.66
C ALA A 84 5.34 4.93 10.20
N GLN A 85 5.43 4.33 11.39
CA GLN A 85 6.71 3.87 11.94
C GLN A 85 7.40 2.88 11.00
N LEU A 86 6.66 1.87 10.54
CA LEU A 86 7.20 0.87 9.62
C LEU A 86 7.70 1.50 8.32
N MET A 87 7.04 2.56 7.83
CA MET A 87 7.51 3.29 6.65
C MET A 87 8.86 3.96 6.90
N THR A 88 9.06 4.54 8.10
CA THR A 88 10.35 5.13 8.47
C THR A 88 11.48 4.08 8.44
N TRP A 89 11.23 2.92 9.07
CA TRP A 89 12.24 1.86 9.11
C TRP A 89 12.47 1.26 7.72
N LYS A 90 11.42 1.11 6.93
CA LYS A 90 11.50 0.59 5.56
C LYS A 90 12.41 1.47 4.68
N THR A 91 12.22 2.78 4.69
CA THR A 91 13.05 3.70 3.90
C THR A 91 14.48 3.74 4.42
N ALA A 92 14.68 3.65 5.73
CA ALA A 92 16.01 3.62 6.33
C ALA A 92 16.77 2.35 5.94
N VAL A 93 16.14 1.19 6.02
CA VAL A 93 16.75 -0.10 5.66
C VAL A 93 17.08 -0.13 4.16
N ALA A 94 16.21 0.43 3.33
CA ALA A 94 16.44 0.51 1.88
C ALA A 94 17.46 1.60 1.50
N ALA A 95 17.92 2.39 2.47
CA ALA A 95 18.89 3.48 2.30
C ALA A 95 18.41 4.52 1.27
N VAL A 96 17.09 4.79 1.21
CA VAL A 96 16.55 5.83 0.35
C VAL A 96 16.33 7.11 1.17
N PRO A 97 16.44 8.31 0.54
CA PRO A 97 16.40 9.58 1.26
C PRO A 97 14.97 10.04 1.55
N TYR A 98 14.21 9.25 2.29
CA TYR A 98 12.82 9.52 2.67
C TYR A 98 12.59 9.16 4.12
N GLY A 99 11.68 9.89 4.74
CA GLY A 99 11.14 9.57 6.04
C GLY A 99 9.91 8.66 5.94
N GLY A 100 9.11 8.61 6.99
CA GLY A 100 7.95 7.76 7.05
C GLY A 100 6.66 8.49 7.42
N ALA A 101 5.60 8.15 6.71
CA ALA A 101 4.24 8.62 7.01
C ALA A 101 3.24 7.53 6.65
N LYS A 102 2.00 7.72 7.11
CA LYS A 102 0.90 6.85 6.73
C LYS A 102 -0.41 7.62 6.86
N GLY A 103 -1.35 7.32 5.98
CA GLY A 103 -2.69 7.87 6.08
C GLY A 103 -3.74 6.79 5.88
N GLY A 104 -4.97 7.14 6.18
CA GLY A 104 -6.07 6.24 5.92
C GLY A 104 -7.40 6.85 6.29
N ILE A 105 -8.45 6.24 5.78
CA ILE A 105 -9.83 6.60 6.11
C ILE A 105 -10.57 5.32 6.53
N GLY A 106 -11.27 5.40 7.66
CA GLY A 106 -12.10 4.31 8.14
C GLY A 106 -13.36 4.19 7.29
N CYS A 107 -13.30 3.37 6.25
CA CYS A 107 -14.44 3.18 5.34
C CYS A 107 -14.33 1.81 4.65
N SER A 108 -15.46 1.35 4.11
CA SER A 108 -15.50 0.15 3.26
C SER A 108 -15.57 0.61 1.80
N PRO A 109 -14.44 0.64 1.07
CA PRO A 109 -14.46 1.17 -0.30
C PRO A 109 -15.36 0.38 -1.25
N GLY A 110 -15.65 -0.90 -0.96
CA GLY A 110 -16.59 -1.70 -1.74
C GLY A 110 -18.04 -1.26 -1.61
N ASP A 111 -18.38 -0.52 -0.55
CA ASP A 111 -19.74 -0.04 -0.30
C ASP A 111 -19.97 1.39 -0.84
N LEU A 112 -18.94 1.98 -1.44
CA LEU A 112 -18.99 3.33 -1.99
C LEU A 112 -18.85 3.29 -3.51
N SER A 113 -19.62 4.13 -4.18
CA SER A 113 -19.50 4.28 -5.65
C SER A 113 -18.16 4.97 -6.00
N ARG A 114 -17.80 4.91 -7.26
CA ARG A 114 -16.62 5.63 -7.76
C ARG A 114 -16.70 7.13 -7.48
N SER A 115 -17.89 7.72 -7.67
CA SER A 115 -18.14 9.14 -7.42
C SER A 115 -18.02 9.47 -5.94
N GLU A 116 -18.53 8.60 -5.08
CA GLU A 116 -18.42 8.77 -3.63
C GLU A 116 -16.97 8.66 -3.17
N LEU A 117 -16.21 7.68 -3.70
CA LEU A 117 -14.77 7.53 -3.38
C LEU A 117 -13.98 8.74 -3.86
N GLU A 118 -14.32 9.31 -5.03
CA GLU A 118 -13.69 10.53 -5.51
C GLU A 118 -13.97 11.70 -4.58
N ARG A 119 -15.24 11.90 -4.19
CA ARG A 119 -15.61 12.97 -3.25
C ARG A 119 -14.87 12.81 -1.92
N LEU A 120 -14.84 11.59 -1.40
CA LEU A 120 -14.16 11.29 -0.14
C LEU A 120 -12.66 11.62 -0.22
N THR A 121 -12.01 11.23 -1.30
CA THR A 121 -10.60 11.49 -1.54
C THR A 121 -10.33 12.99 -1.62
N ARG A 122 -11.19 13.73 -2.32
CA ARG A 122 -11.03 15.18 -2.46
C ARG A 122 -11.22 15.90 -1.12
N VAL A 123 -12.25 15.53 -0.36
CA VAL A 123 -12.48 16.11 0.97
C VAL A 123 -11.29 15.83 1.89
N PHE A 124 -10.78 14.60 1.91
CA PHE A 124 -9.59 14.26 2.69
C PHE A 124 -8.40 15.13 2.28
N THR A 125 -8.18 15.28 0.97
CA THR A 125 -7.09 16.12 0.45
C THR A 125 -7.23 17.57 0.87
N GLN A 126 -8.46 18.11 0.83
CA GLN A 126 -8.75 19.49 1.29
C GLN A 126 -8.34 19.70 2.75
N LYS A 127 -8.47 18.66 3.58
CA LYS A 127 -8.18 18.76 5.02
C LYS A 127 -6.68 18.62 5.33
N ILE A 128 -5.88 18.14 4.38
CA ILE A 128 -4.45 17.88 4.65
C ILE A 128 -3.51 18.52 3.60
N HIS A 129 -4.05 19.31 2.65
CA HIS A 129 -3.23 19.84 1.54
C HIS A 129 -2.05 20.68 1.99
N ASP A 130 -2.15 21.34 3.14
CA ASP A 130 -1.09 22.18 3.70
C ASP A 130 -0.01 21.36 4.42
N LEU A 131 -0.24 20.07 4.61
CA LEU A 131 0.66 19.19 5.35
C LEU A 131 1.41 18.23 4.43
N ILE A 132 0.93 18.05 3.18
CA ILE A 132 1.55 17.17 2.19
C ILE A 132 2.27 18.01 1.13
N GLY A 133 3.17 17.38 0.40
CA GLY A 133 3.92 18.08 -0.66
C GLY A 133 5.25 17.43 -0.94
N THR A 134 5.88 17.88 -2.01
CA THR A 134 7.12 17.32 -2.56
C THR A 134 8.25 17.24 -1.54
N HIS A 135 8.36 18.25 -0.66
CA HIS A 135 9.47 18.35 0.29
C HIS A 135 9.05 18.09 1.73
N THR A 136 7.79 17.72 1.96
CA THR A 136 7.26 17.51 3.30
C THR A 136 6.75 16.08 3.50
N ASP A 137 5.72 15.67 2.76
CA ASP A 137 5.07 14.37 2.95
C ASP A 137 4.38 13.97 1.65
N ILE A 138 4.75 12.82 1.11
CA ILE A 138 4.31 12.36 -0.21
C ILE A 138 3.38 11.14 -0.06
N PRO A 139 2.08 11.28 -0.30
CA PRO A 139 1.15 10.16 -0.31
C PRO A 139 1.44 9.15 -1.44
N ALA A 140 0.90 7.96 -1.28
CA ALA A 140 1.03 6.87 -2.26
C ALA A 140 -0.18 5.92 -2.12
N PRO A 141 -0.39 5.03 -3.08
CA PRO A 141 -1.45 4.04 -2.94
C PRO A 141 -1.15 3.01 -1.84
N ASP A 142 -2.21 2.49 -1.24
CA ASP A 142 -2.16 1.39 -0.28
C ASP A 142 -3.47 0.59 -0.44
N MET A 143 -3.79 -0.26 0.52
CA MET A 143 -5.02 -1.06 0.47
C MET A 143 -6.26 -0.16 0.30
N GLY A 144 -7.10 -0.49 -0.68
CA GLY A 144 -8.33 0.24 -0.96
C GLY A 144 -8.17 1.51 -1.80
N THR A 145 -6.94 1.88 -2.17
CA THR A 145 -6.66 3.04 -3.04
C THR A 145 -5.83 2.60 -4.25
N ASN A 146 -5.81 3.43 -5.27
CA ASN A 146 -5.17 3.09 -6.55
C ASN A 146 -4.68 4.36 -7.27
N SER A 147 -4.28 4.20 -8.52
CA SER A 147 -3.78 5.32 -9.33
C SER A 147 -4.84 6.41 -9.55
N GLN A 148 -6.12 6.03 -9.64
CA GLN A 148 -7.21 7.01 -9.77
C GLN A 148 -7.34 7.85 -8.49
N THR A 149 -7.22 7.21 -7.33
CA THR A 149 -7.22 7.93 -6.04
C THR A 149 -6.07 8.94 -6.01
N MET A 150 -4.90 8.55 -6.48
CA MET A 150 -3.74 9.45 -6.54
C MET A 150 -3.95 10.61 -7.53
N ALA A 151 -4.65 10.34 -8.64
CA ALA A 151 -5.03 11.40 -9.57
C ALA A 151 -5.95 12.43 -8.92
N CYS A 152 -6.91 11.96 -8.12
CA CYS A 152 -7.83 12.85 -7.38
C CYS A 152 -7.08 13.72 -6.36
N ILE A 153 -6.09 13.12 -5.65
CA ILE A 153 -5.27 13.86 -4.71
C ILE A 153 -4.45 14.94 -5.45
N PHE A 154 -3.84 14.56 -6.56
CA PHE A 154 -3.03 15.47 -7.37
C PHE A 154 -3.87 16.66 -7.86
N ASP A 155 -5.04 16.37 -8.43
CA ASP A 155 -5.94 17.39 -8.96
C ASP A 155 -6.44 18.32 -7.85
N GLU A 156 -6.89 17.76 -6.73
CA GLU A 156 -7.43 18.57 -5.62
C GLU A 156 -6.35 19.42 -4.96
N TYR A 157 -5.16 18.86 -4.76
CA TYR A 157 -4.00 19.59 -4.22
C TYR A 157 -3.67 20.80 -5.09
N SER A 158 -3.73 20.62 -6.42
CA SER A 158 -3.40 21.68 -7.38
C SER A 158 -4.31 22.90 -7.25
N LYS A 159 -5.56 22.71 -6.80
CA LYS A 159 -6.50 23.83 -6.62
C LYS A 159 -6.05 24.79 -5.52
N PHE A 160 -5.35 24.27 -4.49
CA PHE A 160 -4.89 25.08 -3.36
C PHE A 160 -3.49 25.67 -3.61
N HIS A 161 -2.68 25.02 -4.44
CA HIS A 161 -1.28 25.36 -4.61
C HIS A 161 -0.95 25.89 -6.01
N GLY A 162 -1.97 26.05 -6.87
CA GLY A 162 -1.78 26.43 -8.26
C GLY A 162 -1.23 25.23 -9.03
N HIS A 163 -0.16 25.42 -9.78
CA HIS A 163 0.48 24.33 -10.48
C HIS A 163 1.16 23.39 -9.46
N SER A 164 0.88 22.11 -9.55
CA SER A 164 1.45 21.14 -8.63
C SER A 164 2.49 20.28 -9.32
N PRO A 165 3.66 20.12 -8.72
CA PRO A 165 4.66 19.21 -9.30
C PRO A 165 4.16 17.76 -9.22
N ALA A 166 4.62 16.97 -10.18
CA ALA A 166 4.22 15.56 -10.29
C ALA A 166 4.56 14.73 -9.05
N VAL A 167 5.39 15.25 -8.15
CA VAL A 167 5.89 14.50 -7.01
C VAL A 167 4.96 14.55 -5.79
N VAL A 168 3.85 15.30 -5.87
CA VAL A 168 2.97 15.39 -4.69
C VAL A 168 2.39 14.03 -4.28
N THR A 169 2.39 13.07 -5.17
CA THR A 169 1.98 11.72 -4.84
C THR A 169 2.58 10.67 -5.81
N UNK A 170 2.85 9.60 -5.46
CA UNK A 170 3.36 8.59 -6.19
C UNK A 170 2.28 7.78 -6.67
N GLY A 171 2.36 6.96 -7.56
CA GLY A 171 1.44 5.98 -8.07
C GLY A 171 0.33 6.56 -8.95
N LYS A 172 0.51 7.77 -9.44
CA LYS A 172 -0.43 8.41 -10.37
C LYS A 172 -0.44 7.68 -11.73
N PRO A 173 -1.47 7.89 -12.55
CA PRO A 173 -1.44 7.46 -13.95
C PRO A 173 -0.24 8.07 -14.69
N LEU A 174 0.23 7.37 -15.71
CA LEU A 174 1.42 7.79 -16.48
C LEU A 174 1.24 9.18 -17.12
N ASN A 175 0.05 9.45 -17.64
CA ASN A 175 -0.26 10.74 -18.28
C ASN A 175 -0.31 11.92 -17.29
N LEU A 176 -0.28 11.63 -15.98
CA LEU A 176 -0.20 12.66 -14.93
C LEU A 176 1.18 12.68 -14.26
N GLY A 177 2.20 12.16 -14.94
CA GLY A 177 3.56 12.12 -14.41
C GLY A 177 3.88 10.92 -13.54
N GLY A 178 3.10 9.85 -13.64
CA GLY A 178 3.40 8.59 -12.96
C GLY A 178 4.61 7.89 -13.55
N SER A 179 5.28 7.07 -12.76
CA SER A 179 6.47 6.33 -13.18
C SER A 179 6.09 4.99 -13.83
N LEU A 180 6.71 4.71 -14.96
CA LEU A 180 6.51 3.43 -15.65
C LEU A 180 6.96 2.27 -14.75
N GLY A 181 6.15 1.23 -14.67
CA GLY A 181 6.46 0.03 -13.91
C GLY A 181 6.02 0.05 -12.46
N ARG A 182 5.42 1.16 -11.98
CA ARG A 182 4.92 1.25 -10.59
C ARG A 182 3.88 0.16 -10.29
N ASP A 183 3.06 -0.17 -11.27
CA ASP A 183 2.00 -1.19 -11.15
C ASP A 183 2.55 -2.59 -10.84
N SER A 184 3.76 -2.89 -11.22
CA SER A 184 4.41 -4.18 -11.02
C SER A 184 5.55 -4.18 -9.99
N UNK A 185 5.88 -3.19 -9.52
CA UNK A 185 6.96 -3.05 -8.70
C UNK A 185 7.01 -3.92 -7.55
N SER A 186 5.91 -3.96 -6.87
CA SER A 186 5.92 -4.78 -5.64
C SER A 186 6.01 -6.27 -5.94
N GLY A 187 5.24 -6.73 -6.93
CA GLY A 187 5.28 -8.14 -7.35
C GLY A 187 6.65 -8.57 -7.85
N ARG A 188 7.29 -7.73 -8.65
CA ARG A 188 8.64 -8.01 -9.14
C ARG A 188 9.66 -8.07 -8.01
N GLY A 189 9.56 -7.14 -7.06
CA GLY A 189 10.45 -7.13 -5.89
C GLY A 189 10.29 -8.38 -5.04
N VAL A 190 9.04 -8.83 -4.85
CA VAL A 190 8.78 -10.10 -4.15
C VAL A 190 9.43 -11.26 -4.92
N MET A 191 9.32 -11.27 -6.26
CA MET A 191 9.91 -12.32 -7.08
C MET A 191 11.44 -12.35 -6.95
N TYR A 192 12.10 -11.20 -7.01
CA TYR A 192 13.56 -11.12 -6.84
C TYR A 192 14.00 -11.66 -5.47
N ALA A 193 13.28 -11.31 -4.41
CA ALA A 193 13.59 -11.82 -3.07
C ALA A 193 13.35 -13.34 -2.98
N THR A 194 12.28 -13.82 -3.64
CA THR A 194 11.95 -15.26 -3.68
C THR A 194 13.01 -16.05 -4.45
N GLU A 195 13.58 -15.46 -5.49
CA GLU A 195 14.66 -16.08 -6.26
C GLU A 195 15.98 -16.12 -5.48
N ALA A 196 16.29 -15.03 -4.79
CA ALA A 196 17.52 -14.92 -4.02
C ALA A 196 17.56 -15.88 -2.82
N SER A 197 16.40 -16.11 -2.18
CA SER A 197 16.33 -16.89 -0.95
C SER A 197 16.81 -18.35 -1.12
N PRO A 198 16.34 -19.14 -2.10
CA PRO A 198 16.90 -20.48 -2.31
C PRO A 198 18.35 -20.46 -2.82
N ALA A 199 18.76 -19.41 -3.54
CA ALA A 199 20.14 -19.26 -4.01
C ALA A 199 21.13 -19.21 -2.85
N GLU A 200 20.76 -18.59 -1.75
CA GLU A 200 21.57 -18.63 -0.53
C GLU A 200 21.85 -20.08 -0.03
N UNK A 201 20.96 -20.77 -0.50
CA UNK A 201 21.04 -21.97 -0.22
C UNK A 201 21.51 -22.76 -1.21
N GLY A 202 22.17 -22.42 -2.16
CA GLY A 202 22.70 -23.12 -3.30
C GLY A 202 21.65 -23.85 -4.15
N LYS A 203 20.40 -23.41 -4.05
CA LYS A 203 19.27 -24.03 -4.77
C LYS A 203 18.74 -23.08 -5.83
N SER A 204 18.24 -23.65 -6.94
CA SER A 204 17.56 -22.87 -7.98
C SER A 204 16.05 -22.80 -7.69
N ILE A 205 15.44 -21.69 -8.05
CA ILE A 205 13.98 -21.57 -8.05
C ILE A 205 13.34 -22.35 -9.20
N SER A 206 14.12 -22.63 -10.24
CA SER A 206 13.64 -23.37 -11.41
C SER A 206 13.14 -24.76 -11.00
N GLY A 207 11.96 -25.14 -11.51
CA GLY A 207 11.30 -26.39 -11.15
C GLY A 207 10.52 -26.35 -9.84
N SER A 208 10.63 -25.27 -9.08
CA SER A 208 9.92 -25.13 -7.79
C SER A 208 8.44 -24.87 -8.00
N THR A 209 7.65 -25.12 -6.95
CA THR A 209 6.24 -24.73 -6.87
C THR A 209 6.09 -23.58 -5.90
N LEU A 210 5.38 -22.54 -6.31
CA LEU A 210 5.16 -21.37 -5.47
C LEU A 210 3.69 -21.27 -5.01
N GLY A 211 3.51 -21.01 -3.73
CA GLY A 211 2.19 -20.69 -3.18
C GLY A 211 2.05 -19.19 -2.98
N ILE A 212 1.02 -18.59 -3.57
CA ILE A 212 0.73 -17.15 -3.43
C ILE A 212 -0.55 -16.99 -2.62
N ARG A 213 -0.44 -16.38 -1.46
CA ARG A 213 -1.61 -16.00 -0.65
C ARG A 213 -1.85 -14.51 -0.77
N GLY A 214 -3.08 -14.11 -1.13
CA GLY A 214 -3.43 -12.70 -1.30
C GLY A 214 -3.17 -12.19 -2.71
N PHE A 215 -3.94 -12.67 -3.65
CA PHE A 215 -3.81 -12.33 -5.08
C PHE A 215 -4.61 -11.06 -5.41
N ARG A 216 -4.29 -9.94 -4.77
CA ARG A 216 -4.95 -8.66 -5.07
C ARG A 216 -3.96 -7.62 -5.60
N GLU A 217 -3.22 -6.96 -4.76
CA GLU A 217 -2.39 -5.83 -5.18
C GLU A 217 -0.99 -6.27 -5.62
N CYS A 218 -0.29 -7.00 -4.78
CA CYS A 218 1.07 -7.44 -5.11
C CYS A 218 1.08 -8.68 -6.01
N GLY A 219 0.07 -9.54 -5.85
CA GLY A 219 0.01 -10.81 -6.58
C GLY A 219 -0.63 -10.75 -7.95
N SER A 220 -1.23 -9.61 -8.36
CA SER A 220 -2.06 -9.62 -9.56
C SER A 220 -1.34 -9.21 -10.85
N ILE A 221 -0.27 -8.45 -10.78
CA ILE A 221 0.38 -7.92 -11.99
C ILE A 221 1.87 -8.31 -12.06
N GLY A 222 2.64 -7.91 -11.08
CA GLY A 222 4.09 -8.10 -11.13
C GLY A 222 4.53 -9.54 -10.95
N LEU A 223 3.98 -10.22 -9.94
CA LEU A 223 4.39 -11.57 -9.60
C LEU A 223 4.05 -12.58 -10.72
N PRO A 224 2.81 -12.62 -11.24
CA PRO A 224 2.49 -13.58 -12.31
C PRO A 224 3.28 -13.37 -13.60
N LYS A 225 3.68 -12.15 -13.92
CA LYS A 225 4.48 -11.90 -15.13
C LYS A 225 5.90 -12.42 -14.99
N SER A 226 6.46 -12.35 -13.78
CA SER A 226 7.85 -12.70 -13.53
C SER A 226 8.06 -14.20 -13.27
N ILE A 227 7.03 -14.91 -12.81
CA ILE A 227 7.14 -16.32 -12.46
C ILE A 227 7.56 -17.20 -13.66
N PRO A 228 6.90 -17.10 -14.83
CA PRO A 228 7.30 -17.95 -15.98
C PRO A 228 8.72 -17.70 -16.45
N GLU A 229 9.21 -16.46 -16.32
CA GLU A 229 10.56 -16.08 -16.75
C GLU A 229 11.64 -16.78 -15.93
N ASN A 230 11.32 -17.22 -14.71
CA ASN A 230 12.27 -17.85 -13.80
C ASN A 230 12.14 -19.38 -13.71
N GLY A 231 11.39 -19.99 -14.62
CA GLY A 231 11.31 -21.44 -14.73
C GLY A 231 10.54 -22.15 -13.63
N VAL A 232 9.67 -21.46 -12.92
CA VAL A 232 8.83 -22.06 -11.87
C VAL A 232 7.81 -23.01 -12.49
N SER A 233 7.70 -24.24 -11.97
CA SER A 233 6.90 -25.30 -12.56
C SER A 233 5.43 -25.32 -12.16
N GLY A 234 5.08 -24.67 -11.04
CA GLY A 234 3.70 -24.66 -10.57
C GLY A 234 3.36 -23.48 -9.71
N ILE A 235 2.13 -23.01 -9.79
CA ILE A 235 1.63 -21.90 -9.00
C ILE A 235 0.34 -22.30 -8.29
N SER A 236 0.31 -22.14 -6.98
CA SER A 236 -0.89 -22.29 -6.18
C SER A 236 -1.35 -20.91 -5.74
N LEU A 237 -2.60 -20.56 -6.01
CA LEU A 237 -3.17 -19.27 -5.65
C LEU A 237 -4.15 -19.45 -4.49
N GLY A 238 -3.88 -18.78 -3.37
CA GLY A 238 -4.77 -18.79 -2.22
C GLY A 238 -5.32 -17.40 -1.95
N GLY A 239 -6.64 -17.27 -1.84
CA GLY A 239 -7.32 -16.07 -1.36
C GLY A 239 -7.93 -16.29 0.01
N ARG A 240 -8.53 -15.26 0.58
CA ARG A 240 -9.22 -15.37 1.88
C ARG A 240 -10.34 -16.42 1.85
N LEU A 241 -10.80 -16.78 0.66
CA LEU A 241 -11.96 -17.67 0.46
C LEU A 241 -11.64 -18.99 -0.26
N TRP A 242 -10.46 -19.16 -0.94
CA TRP A 242 -10.22 -20.39 -1.73
C TRP A 242 -8.73 -20.70 -1.92
N PRO A 243 -8.28 -21.87 -1.50
CA PRO A 243 -7.03 -22.43 -2.01
C PRO A 243 -7.35 -23.10 -3.36
N ASN A 244 -6.79 -22.61 -4.43
CA ASN A 244 -6.87 -23.26 -5.73
C ASN A 244 -5.50 -23.83 -6.07
N GLN A 245 -5.40 -25.14 -6.08
CA GLN A 245 -4.19 -25.85 -6.46
C GLN A 245 -4.35 -26.34 -7.89
N ASN A 246 -3.54 -25.84 -8.79
CA ASN A 246 -3.48 -26.35 -10.15
C ASN A 246 -2.02 -26.64 -10.51
N THR A 247 -1.74 -27.90 -10.60
CA THR A 247 -0.43 -28.42 -10.98
C THR A 247 -0.10 -28.31 -12.48
N UNK A 248 -1.05 -27.87 -13.11
CA UNK A 248 -0.86 -27.71 -14.38
C UNK A 248 -0.59 -26.41 -14.85
N GLY A 249 -0.11 -25.87 -14.41
CA GLY A 249 0.17 -24.50 -14.68
C GLY A 249 -1.04 -23.69 -15.15
N LEU A 250 -1.62 -22.95 -14.22
CA LEU A 250 -2.61 -21.95 -14.61
C LEU A 250 -1.98 -20.91 -15.53
N UNK A 251 -2.36 -20.74 -16.49
CA UNK A 251 -2.02 -19.87 -17.21
C UNK A 251 -2.10 -18.67 -16.60
N VAL A 252 -1.26 -18.25 -16.24
CA VAL A 252 -1.10 -17.01 -15.52
C VAL A 252 -1.86 -15.88 -16.22
N LEU A 253 -1.83 -15.90 -17.52
CA LEU A 253 -2.61 -14.95 -18.35
C LEU A 253 -4.12 -15.08 -18.10
N GLY A 254 -4.60 -16.30 -17.92
CA GLY A 254 -6.03 -16.53 -17.62
C GLY A 254 -6.45 -15.92 -16.29
N CYS A 255 -5.60 -16.00 -15.27
CA CYS A 255 -5.88 -15.40 -13.96
C CYS A 255 -5.90 -13.88 -14.01
N ILE A 256 -5.10 -13.26 -14.85
CA ILE A 256 -5.05 -11.79 -15.00
C ILE A 256 -6.30 -11.29 -15.72
N THR A 257 -6.75 -12.00 -16.76
CA THR A 257 -7.93 -11.60 -17.54
C THR A 257 -9.23 -11.78 -16.74
N HIS A 258 -9.26 -12.72 -15.80
CA HIS A 258 -10.46 -13.00 -14.99
C HIS A 258 -10.66 -12.06 -13.79
N LYS A 259 -9.77 -11.08 -13.62
CA LYS A 259 -9.91 -10.10 -12.51
C LYS A 259 -10.86 -8.95 -12.83
N ARG A 260 -11.54 -8.98 -13.98
CA ARG A 260 -12.53 -7.94 -14.32
C ARG A 260 -13.79 -8.08 -13.45
N PRO A 261 -14.39 -6.96 -13.01
CA PRO A 261 -15.63 -7.01 -12.23
C PRO A 261 -16.72 -7.75 -13.01
N GLY A 262 -17.39 -8.68 -12.39
CA GLY A 262 -18.46 -9.46 -12.99
C GLY A 262 -18.11 -10.90 -13.32
N LEU A 263 -16.84 -11.27 -13.39
CA LEU A 263 -16.45 -12.65 -13.71
C LEU A 263 -16.03 -13.49 -12.49
N LEU A 264 -15.99 -12.88 -11.32
CA LEU A 264 -15.67 -13.58 -10.07
C LEU A 264 -16.73 -14.63 -9.66
N HIS A 265 -17.92 -14.54 -10.25
CA HIS A 265 -18.99 -15.51 -9.96
C HIS A 265 -18.86 -16.84 -10.69
N THR A 266 -17.99 -16.92 -11.70
CA THR A 266 -17.86 -18.15 -12.49
C THR A 266 -16.86 -19.16 -11.93
N PHE A 267 -16.10 -18.79 -10.91
CA PHE A 267 -15.15 -19.70 -10.26
C PHE A 267 -15.78 -20.54 -9.14
N HIS A 268 -17.11 -20.60 -9.07
CA HIS A 268 -17.82 -21.38 -8.06
C HIS A 268 -17.97 -22.86 -8.42
N ARG A 269 -17.47 -23.28 -9.55
CA ARG A 269 -17.50 -24.72 -9.88
C ARG A 269 -16.09 -25.31 -9.71
N PRO A 270 -15.97 -26.40 -8.95
CA PRO A 270 -14.71 -27.12 -8.94
C PRO A 270 -14.42 -27.66 -10.33
N PHE A 271 -13.25 -27.39 -10.82
CA PHE A 271 -12.76 -28.08 -12.02
C PHE A 271 -12.37 -29.49 -11.59
N TYR A 272 -13.12 -30.49 -12.02
CA TYR A 272 -12.74 -31.87 -11.94
C TYR A 272 -11.73 -32.18 -13.04
#